data_6b72594cfb405f423d0efa0ee0a43cc4
#
_entry.id   6b72594cfb405f423d0efa0ee0a43cc4
#
_cell.length_a   1.000
_cell.length_b   1.000
_cell.length_c   1.000
_cell.angle_alpha   90.00
_cell.angle_beta   90.00
_cell.angle_gamma   90.00
#
_symmetry.space_group_name_H-M   'P 1'
#
loop_
_entity.id
_entity.type
_entity.pdbx_description
1 polymer ?
#
loop_
_entity_poly.entity_id
_entity_poly.type
_entity_poly.pdbx_seq_one_letter_code
_entity_poly.pdbx_strand_id
1 'polypeptide(L)'
;MPLLRDYIAEHERAMNHGGGAVRALDRGEHDRARELLAAMGDELRSHWRGEENGLFAVMSSDDLFAEHIAPLVCEHRELEALLESVDLADSGDRDRLRKAVFDLHEHIAKEEDGLFPASVTVLDGEQWDAAIAAWQQAHPGLGMIGRAAPGV
;
A
#
# COMPACT_ATOMS: atom_id res chain seq x y z
N MET A 1 -11.79 10.55 -7.90
CA MET A 1 -11.70 9.22 -8.55
C MET A 1 -11.93 8.12 -7.53
N PRO A 2 -12.86 7.21 -7.76
CA PRO A 2 -13.15 6.12 -6.81
C PRO A 2 -11.93 5.28 -6.45
N LEU A 3 -11.10 4.92 -7.44
CA LEU A 3 -9.90 4.11 -7.23
C LEU A 3 -8.92 4.74 -6.22
N LEU A 4 -8.70 6.04 -6.30
CA LEU A 4 -7.78 6.73 -5.38
C LEU A 4 -8.30 6.70 -3.94
N ARG A 5 -9.62 6.75 -3.75
CA ARG A 5 -10.23 6.61 -2.42
C ARG A 5 -9.98 5.22 -1.83
N ASP A 6 -10.06 4.19 -2.67
CA ASP A 6 -9.75 2.82 -2.25
C ASP A 6 -8.28 2.67 -1.87
N TYR A 7 -7.35 3.19 -2.66
CA TYR A 7 -5.92 3.20 -2.32
C TYR A 7 -5.67 3.92 -0.99
N ILE A 8 -6.27 5.07 -0.78
CA ILE A 8 -6.11 5.85 0.46
C ILE A 8 -6.68 5.07 1.66
N ALA A 9 -7.84 4.44 1.51
CA ALA A 9 -8.41 3.60 2.56
C ALA A 9 -7.53 2.39 2.91
N GLU A 10 -6.91 1.78 1.91
CA GLU A 10 -5.96 0.69 2.09
C GLU A 10 -4.69 1.16 2.83
N HIS A 11 -4.17 2.33 2.47
CA HIS A 11 -3.07 2.97 3.20
C HIS A 11 -3.43 3.18 4.68
N GLU A 12 -4.60 3.70 4.95
CA GLU A 12 -5.07 3.96 6.31
C GLU A 12 -5.18 2.68 7.14
N ARG A 13 -5.75 1.62 6.57
CA ARG A 13 -5.83 0.33 7.24
C ARG A 13 -4.44 -0.26 7.52
N ALA A 14 -3.54 -0.22 6.54
CA ALA A 14 -2.17 -0.71 6.71
C ALA A 14 -1.43 0.07 7.80
N MET A 15 -1.57 1.39 7.83
CA MET A 15 -0.96 2.24 8.84
C MET A 15 -1.53 2.01 10.23
N ASN A 16 -2.82 1.74 10.35
CA ASN A 16 -3.45 1.39 11.62
C ASN A 16 -2.89 0.06 12.15
N HIS A 17 -2.71 -0.94 11.31
CA HIS A 17 -2.08 -2.21 11.69
C HIS A 17 -0.61 -2.01 12.09
N GLY A 18 0.16 -1.27 11.29
CA GLY A 18 1.56 -0.99 11.58
C GLY A 18 1.77 -0.22 12.87
N GLY A 19 1.00 0.84 13.10
CA GLY A 19 1.03 1.61 14.34
C GLY A 19 0.61 0.78 15.54
N GLY A 20 -0.41 -0.06 15.40
CA GLY A 20 -0.81 -1.00 16.43
C GLY A 20 0.27 -2.02 16.78
N ALA A 21 0.98 -2.54 15.78
CA ALA A 21 2.11 -3.45 15.98
C ALA A 21 3.26 -2.79 16.77
N VAL A 22 3.61 -1.56 16.44
CA VAL A 22 4.65 -0.81 17.16
C VAL A 22 4.25 -0.60 18.62
N ARG A 23 2.99 -0.20 18.87
CA ARG A 23 2.49 -0.05 20.25
C ARG A 23 2.51 -1.37 21.03
N ALA A 24 2.15 -2.48 20.38
CA ALA A 24 2.21 -3.81 20.99
C ALA A 24 3.66 -4.19 21.34
N LEU A 25 4.62 -3.91 20.47
CA LEU A 25 6.04 -4.12 20.75
C LEU A 25 6.51 -3.32 21.96
N ASP A 26 6.09 -2.06 22.05
CA ASP A 26 6.47 -1.17 23.17
C ASP A 26 5.91 -1.68 24.52
N ARG A 27 4.86 -2.48 24.49
CA ARG A 27 4.26 -3.12 25.67
C ARG A 27 4.77 -4.54 25.93
N GLY A 28 5.67 -5.05 25.09
CA GLY A 28 6.15 -6.43 25.16
C GLY A 28 5.12 -7.48 24.70
N GLU A 29 4.05 -7.06 24.03
CA GLU A 29 3.00 -7.93 23.53
C GLU A 29 3.37 -8.47 22.13
N HIS A 30 4.36 -9.36 22.06
CA HIS A 30 4.93 -9.85 20.80
C HIS A 30 3.92 -10.64 19.95
N ASP A 31 3.05 -11.43 20.55
CA ASP A 31 2.04 -12.21 19.81
C ASP A 31 1.03 -11.28 19.14
N ARG A 32 0.60 -10.23 19.85
CA ARG A 32 -0.29 -9.22 19.29
C ARG A 32 0.39 -8.45 18.14
N ALA A 33 1.65 -8.12 18.30
CA ALA A 33 2.43 -7.48 17.24
C ALA A 33 2.49 -8.36 15.98
N ARG A 34 2.72 -9.68 16.13
CA ARG A 34 2.73 -10.62 14.99
C ARG A 34 1.40 -10.65 14.27
N GLU A 35 0.29 -10.70 14.99
CA GLU A 35 -1.05 -10.68 14.39
C GLU A 35 -1.28 -9.41 13.56
N LEU A 36 -0.91 -8.26 14.11
CA LEU A 36 -1.07 -6.97 13.43
C LEU A 36 -0.15 -6.83 12.22
N LEU A 37 1.08 -7.35 12.30
CA LEU A 37 1.99 -7.38 11.16
C LEU A 37 1.50 -8.31 10.04
N ALA A 38 0.92 -9.44 10.38
CA ALA A 38 0.31 -10.34 9.41
C ALA A 38 -0.85 -9.66 8.68
N ALA A 39 -1.72 -8.96 9.42
CA ALA A 39 -2.83 -8.20 8.85
C ALA A 39 -2.34 -7.05 7.95
N MET A 40 -1.31 -6.33 8.38
CA MET A 40 -0.66 -5.29 7.59
C MET A 40 -0.09 -5.85 6.28
N GLY A 41 0.62 -6.97 6.35
CA GLY A 41 1.20 -7.63 5.18
C GLY A 41 0.15 -8.09 4.17
N ASP A 42 -0.95 -8.65 4.64
CA ASP A 42 -2.06 -9.07 3.77
C ASP A 42 -2.70 -7.86 3.05
N GLU A 43 -2.95 -6.78 3.78
CA GLU A 43 -3.49 -5.53 3.22
C GLU A 43 -2.54 -4.94 2.17
N LEU A 44 -1.26 -4.84 2.49
CA LEU A 44 -0.26 -4.26 1.60
C LEU A 44 -0.02 -5.10 0.35
N ARG A 45 0.01 -6.43 0.45
CA ARG A 45 0.22 -7.29 -0.73
C ARG A 45 -0.88 -7.13 -1.77
N SER A 46 -2.14 -7.09 -1.35
CA SER A 46 -3.26 -6.84 -2.26
C SER A 46 -3.22 -5.42 -2.83
N HIS A 47 -2.92 -4.44 -1.98
CA HIS A 47 -2.79 -3.04 -2.37
C HIS A 47 -1.69 -2.85 -3.42
N TRP A 48 -0.49 -3.35 -3.16
CA TRP A 48 0.65 -3.21 -4.07
C TRP A 48 0.40 -3.91 -5.40
N ARG A 49 -0.22 -5.09 -5.38
CA ARG A 49 -0.58 -5.80 -6.61
C ARG A 49 -1.52 -4.97 -7.47
N GLY A 50 -2.56 -4.41 -6.89
CA GLY A 50 -3.51 -3.55 -7.58
C GLY A 50 -2.86 -2.26 -8.09
N GLU A 51 -2.02 -1.65 -7.30
CA GLU A 51 -1.34 -0.40 -7.64
C GLU A 51 -0.25 -0.61 -8.70
N GLU A 52 0.62 -1.59 -8.53
CA GLU A 52 1.71 -1.87 -9.47
C GLU A 52 1.21 -2.35 -10.83
N ASN A 53 0.17 -3.19 -10.86
CA ASN A 53 -0.44 -3.67 -12.10
C ASN A 53 -1.44 -2.68 -12.70
N GLY A 54 -1.89 -1.70 -11.94
CA GLY A 54 -2.86 -0.70 -12.33
C GLY A 54 -2.25 0.68 -12.55
N LEU A 55 -2.41 1.56 -11.55
CA LEU A 55 -2.02 2.97 -11.65
C LEU A 55 -0.55 3.13 -12.06
N PHE A 56 0.36 2.40 -11.41
CA PHE A 56 1.78 2.48 -11.72
C PHE A 56 2.09 2.01 -13.14
N ALA A 57 1.46 0.93 -13.60
CA ALA A 57 1.66 0.41 -14.95
C ALA A 57 1.22 1.43 -16.02
N VAL A 58 0.02 2.01 -15.87
CA VAL A 58 -0.50 2.97 -16.85
C VAL A 58 0.27 4.29 -16.84
N MET A 59 0.72 4.77 -15.68
CA MET A 59 1.52 6.00 -15.59
C MET A 59 2.96 5.80 -16.08
N SER A 60 3.52 4.61 -15.92
CA SER A 60 4.90 4.30 -16.34
C SER A 60 5.09 4.24 -17.86
N SER A 61 4.03 4.35 -18.65
CA SER A 61 4.14 4.55 -20.08
C SER A 61 4.77 5.91 -20.44
N ASP A 62 4.74 6.87 -19.51
CA ASP A 62 5.49 8.12 -19.58
C ASP A 62 6.80 7.97 -18.79
N ASP A 63 7.93 8.20 -19.46
CA ASP A 63 9.27 8.01 -18.88
C ASP A 63 9.48 8.85 -17.61
N LEU A 64 8.90 10.04 -17.56
CA LEU A 64 9.01 10.93 -16.40
C LEU A 64 8.36 10.28 -15.16
N PHE A 65 7.16 9.71 -15.31
CA PHE A 65 6.51 9.02 -14.21
C PHE A 65 7.18 7.68 -13.89
N ALA A 66 7.69 6.97 -14.89
CA ALA A 66 8.43 5.73 -14.68
C ALA A 66 9.62 5.92 -13.75
N GLU A 67 10.36 7.02 -13.88
CA GLU A 67 11.48 7.37 -12.99
C GLU A 67 11.05 7.63 -11.56
N HIS A 68 9.87 8.21 -11.35
CA HIS A 68 9.30 8.42 -10.01
C HIS A 68 8.74 7.14 -9.39
N ILE A 69 8.19 6.25 -10.22
CA ILE A 69 7.51 5.03 -9.76
C ILE A 69 8.49 3.93 -9.38
N ALA A 70 9.61 3.79 -10.10
CA ALA A 70 10.57 2.73 -9.84
C ALA A 70 11.07 2.70 -8.38
N PRO A 71 11.44 3.83 -7.74
CA PRO A 71 11.81 3.82 -6.32
C PRO A 71 10.67 3.38 -5.39
N LEU A 72 9.42 3.72 -5.72
CA LEU A 72 8.26 3.32 -4.92
C LEU A 72 8.08 1.79 -4.93
N VAL A 73 8.26 1.16 -6.09
CA VAL A 73 8.20 -0.31 -6.21
C VAL A 73 9.34 -0.97 -5.41
N CYS A 74 10.55 -0.40 -5.44
CA CYS A 74 11.66 -0.87 -4.62
C CYS A 74 11.32 -0.81 -3.12
N GLU A 75 10.70 0.27 -2.67
CA GLU A 75 10.27 0.43 -1.28
C GLU A 75 9.22 -0.63 -0.89
N HIS A 76 8.29 -0.97 -1.80
CA HIS A 76 7.35 -2.09 -1.59
C HIS A 76 8.10 -3.41 -1.34
N ARG A 77 9.11 -3.73 -2.16
CA ARG A 77 9.86 -4.97 -2.05
C ARG A 77 10.71 -5.03 -0.78
N GLU A 78 11.29 -3.91 -0.38
CA GLU A 78 12.07 -3.80 0.85
C GLU A 78 11.18 -4.05 2.08
N LEU A 79 10.01 -3.44 2.13
CA LEU A 79 9.08 -3.64 3.25
C LEU A 79 8.53 -5.06 3.27
N GLU A 80 8.17 -5.63 2.12
CA GLU A 80 7.72 -7.02 2.02
C GLU A 80 8.77 -7.99 2.57
N ALA A 81 10.03 -7.82 2.16
CA ALA A 81 11.14 -8.63 2.65
C ALA A 81 11.34 -8.52 4.16
N LEU A 82 11.23 -7.33 4.72
CA LEU A 82 11.32 -7.12 6.15
C LEU A 82 10.17 -7.82 6.91
N LEU A 83 8.94 -7.67 6.43
CA LEU A 83 7.76 -8.30 7.06
C LEU A 83 7.86 -9.83 7.06
N GLU A 84 8.47 -10.43 6.04
CA GLU A 84 8.68 -11.87 5.93
C GLU A 84 9.80 -12.39 6.83
N SER A 85 10.81 -11.57 7.13
CA SER A 85 12.06 -12.00 7.79
C SER A 85 12.25 -11.50 9.21
N VAL A 86 11.43 -10.54 9.67
CA VAL A 86 11.61 -9.90 10.97
C VAL A 86 11.43 -10.89 12.13
N ASP A 87 12.40 -10.91 13.03
CA ASP A 87 12.36 -11.65 14.30
C ASP A 87 12.06 -10.66 15.42
N LEU A 88 10.87 -10.73 15.99
CA LEU A 88 10.44 -9.81 17.04
C LEU A 88 11.16 -10.05 18.39
N ALA A 89 11.84 -11.18 18.54
CA ALA A 89 12.71 -11.42 19.71
C ALA A 89 14.03 -10.66 19.61
N ASP A 90 14.44 -10.27 18.40
CA ASP A 90 15.68 -9.52 18.19
C ASP A 90 15.43 -8.00 18.27
N SER A 91 16.19 -7.31 19.12
CA SER A 91 16.03 -5.87 19.32
C SER A 91 16.37 -5.05 18.07
N GLY A 92 17.36 -5.49 17.28
CA GLY A 92 17.72 -4.84 16.03
C GLY A 92 16.60 -4.95 14.99
N ASP A 93 15.93 -6.09 14.93
CA ASP A 93 14.78 -6.29 14.04
C ASP A 93 13.58 -5.46 14.48
N ARG A 94 13.31 -5.35 15.77
CA ARG A 94 12.28 -4.45 16.28
C ARG A 94 12.52 -2.99 15.89
N ASP A 95 13.75 -2.53 15.98
CA ASP A 95 14.13 -1.17 15.59
C ASP A 95 13.98 -0.95 14.08
N ARG A 96 14.37 -1.94 13.26
CA ARG A 96 14.16 -1.89 11.80
C ARG A 96 12.69 -1.83 11.46
N LEU A 97 11.85 -2.57 12.18
CA LEU A 97 10.40 -2.55 11.97
C LEU A 97 9.80 -1.18 12.31
N ARG A 98 10.19 -0.59 13.44
CA ARG A 98 9.74 0.76 13.82
C ARG A 98 10.10 1.79 12.76
N LYS A 99 11.33 1.72 12.27
CA LYS A 99 11.79 2.58 11.18
C LYS A 99 10.99 2.37 9.90
N ALA A 100 10.74 1.12 9.53
CA ALA A 100 9.98 0.78 8.32
C ALA A 100 8.54 1.29 8.39
N VAL A 101 7.87 1.19 9.53
CA VAL A 101 6.52 1.75 9.74
C VAL A 101 6.55 3.28 9.62
N PHE A 102 7.57 3.92 10.17
CA PHE A 102 7.77 5.36 10.01
C PHE A 102 8.00 5.74 8.54
N ASP A 103 8.91 5.02 7.85
CA ASP A 103 9.22 5.28 6.44
C ASP A 103 8.02 5.07 5.53
N LEU A 104 7.10 4.18 5.88
CA LEU A 104 5.87 3.96 5.13
C LEU A 104 4.99 5.21 5.08
N HIS A 105 4.97 6.04 6.12
CA HIS A 105 4.27 7.33 6.09
C HIS A 105 4.82 8.25 4.99
N GLU A 106 6.13 8.31 4.83
CA GLU A 106 6.76 9.12 3.78
C GLU A 106 6.46 8.56 2.38
N HIS A 107 6.48 7.23 2.24
CA HIS A 107 6.11 6.55 1.00
C HIS A 107 4.68 6.90 0.60
N ILE A 108 3.73 6.78 1.53
CA ILE A 108 2.32 7.10 1.31
C ILE A 108 2.15 8.58 0.94
N ALA A 109 2.87 9.48 1.59
CA ALA A 109 2.82 10.90 1.28
C ALA A 109 3.29 11.20 -0.15
N LYS A 110 4.33 10.53 -0.63
CA LYS A 110 4.78 10.66 -2.03
C LYS A 110 3.68 10.28 -3.02
N GLU A 111 2.89 9.26 -2.71
CA GLU A 111 1.76 8.84 -3.55
C GLU A 111 0.58 9.80 -3.42
N GLU A 112 0.09 10.03 -2.20
CA GLU A 112 -1.14 10.79 -1.96
C GLU A 112 -1.00 12.28 -2.27
N ASP A 113 0.15 12.87 -1.98
CA ASP A 113 0.42 14.29 -2.18
C ASP A 113 1.07 14.60 -3.55
N GLY A 114 1.60 13.58 -4.23
CA GLY A 114 2.32 13.75 -5.49
C GLY A 114 1.72 12.97 -6.65
N LEU A 115 1.85 11.64 -6.63
CA LEU A 115 1.48 10.79 -7.76
C LEU A 115 -0.03 10.77 -8.03
N PHE A 116 -0.85 10.67 -6.99
CA PHE A 116 -2.31 10.63 -7.14
C PHE A 116 -2.87 11.93 -7.72
N PRO A 117 -2.50 13.13 -7.23
CA PRO A 117 -2.91 14.37 -7.89
C PRO A 117 -2.47 14.46 -9.34
N ALA A 118 -1.26 14.02 -9.67
CA ALA A 118 -0.77 14.01 -11.05
C ALA A 118 -1.63 13.07 -11.93
N SER A 119 -2.02 11.91 -11.42
CA SER A 119 -2.83 10.95 -12.17
C SER A 119 -4.17 11.53 -12.62
N VAL A 120 -4.79 12.35 -11.80
CA VAL A 120 -6.08 13.00 -12.11
C VAL A 120 -5.98 13.92 -13.33
N THR A 121 -4.81 14.51 -13.55
CA THR A 121 -4.57 15.45 -14.67
C THR A 121 -4.10 14.77 -15.94
N VAL A 122 -3.47 13.59 -15.87
CA VAL A 122 -2.79 12.99 -17.03
C VAL A 122 -3.46 11.73 -17.57
N LEU A 123 -4.26 11.02 -16.78
CA LEU A 123 -4.88 9.76 -17.21
C LEU A 123 -6.20 9.99 -17.94
N ASP A 124 -6.41 9.25 -19.02
CA ASP A 124 -7.70 9.18 -19.75
C ASP A 124 -8.62 8.08 -19.20
N GLY A 125 -9.82 7.98 -19.77
CA GLY A 125 -10.82 7.02 -19.33
C GLY A 125 -10.38 5.56 -19.48
N GLU A 126 -9.68 5.22 -20.55
CA GLU A 126 -9.20 3.85 -20.79
C GLU A 126 -8.13 3.46 -19.78
N GLN A 127 -7.23 4.39 -19.45
CA GLN A 127 -6.19 4.18 -18.44
C GLN A 127 -6.80 4.01 -17.05
N TRP A 128 -7.82 4.79 -16.69
CA TRP A 128 -8.57 4.61 -15.44
C TRP A 128 -9.28 3.25 -15.40
N ASP A 129 -9.91 2.83 -16.50
CA ASP A 129 -10.57 1.52 -16.57
C ASP A 129 -9.57 0.37 -16.39
N ALA A 130 -8.38 0.48 -16.99
CA ALA A 130 -7.32 -0.51 -16.82
C ALA A 130 -6.83 -0.58 -15.36
N ALA A 131 -6.63 0.56 -14.72
CA ALA A 131 -6.22 0.63 -13.32
C ALA A 131 -7.29 0.05 -12.38
N ILE A 132 -8.56 0.33 -12.61
CA ILE A 132 -9.69 -0.24 -11.86
C ILE A 132 -9.76 -1.75 -12.03
N ALA A 133 -9.59 -2.26 -13.26
CA ALA A 133 -9.58 -3.70 -13.53
C ALA A 133 -8.46 -4.41 -12.76
N ALA A 134 -7.28 -3.82 -12.69
CA ALA A 134 -6.16 -4.35 -11.92
C ALA A 134 -6.47 -4.39 -10.42
N TRP A 135 -7.12 -3.37 -9.88
CA TRP A 135 -7.57 -3.34 -8.49
C TRP A 135 -8.56 -4.49 -8.21
N GLN A 136 -9.54 -4.68 -9.09
CA GLN A 136 -10.53 -5.75 -8.96
C GLN A 136 -9.88 -7.14 -8.98
N GLN A 137 -8.88 -7.35 -9.81
CA GLN A 137 -8.13 -8.60 -9.87
C GLN A 137 -7.31 -8.86 -8.59
N ALA A 138 -6.79 -7.80 -7.99
CA ALA A 138 -6.04 -7.88 -6.74
C ALA A 138 -6.93 -8.08 -5.50
N HIS A 139 -8.22 -7.76 -5.61
CA HIS A 139 -9.21 -7.81 -4.52
C HIS A 139 -10.42 -8.68 -4.89
N PRO A 140 -10.25 -9.99 -5.14
CA PRO A 140 -11.36 -10.85 -5.57
C PRO A 140 -12.51 -10.82 -4.55
N GLY A 141 -13.73 -10.62 -5.04
CA GLY A 141 -14.94 -10.62 -4.21
C GLY A 141 -15.19 -9.33 -3.42
N LEU A 142 -14.30 -8.34 -3.52
CA LEU A 142 -14.48 -7.04 -2.86
C LEU A 142 -15.04 -5.99 -3.83
N GLY A 143 -15.97 -5.17 -3.33
CA GLY A 143 -16.47 -3.99 -4.02
C GLY A 143 -15.62 -2.76 -3.71
N MET A 144 -15.49 -1.85 -4.67
CA MET A 144 -14.85 -0.57 -4.46
C MET A 144 -15.71 0.35 -3.59
N ILE A 145 -15.11 0.99 -2.60
CA ILE A 145 -15.77 1.92 -1.68
C ILE A 145 -16.36 3.12 -2.43
N GLY A 146 -15.66 3.58 -3.47
CA GLY A 146 -16.06 4.73 -4.25
C GLY A 146 -17.12 4.49 -5.34
N ARG A 147 -17.55 3.25 -5.55
CA ARG A 147 -18.67 2.91 -6.46
C ARG A 147 -19.89 2.56 -5.65
N ALA A 148 -21.05 3.12 -6.06
CA ALA A 148 -22.33 2.58 -5.62
C ALA A 148 -22.33 1.07 -5.93
N ALA A 149 -22.72 0.25 -4.96
CA ALA A 149 -22.93 -1.17 -5.21
C ALA A 149 -23.82 -1.30 -6.44
N PRO A 150 -23.51 -2.23 -7.39
CA PRO A 150 -24.45 -2.50 -8.47
C PRO A 150 -25.80 -2.79 -7.81
N GLY A 151 -26.82 -2.03 -8.21
CA GLY A 151 -28.12 -2.07 -7.56
C GLY A 151 -28.60 -3.50 -7.42
N VAL A 152 -28.99 -3.83 -6.23
CA VAL A 152 -29.65 -5.09 -5.92
C VAL A 152 -30.99 -5.09 -6.63
#